data_d44d42b82f36a7287d0013e50fd299b7
#
_entry.id   d44d42b82f36a7287d0013e50fd299b7
#
_cell.length_a   1.000
_cell.length_b   1.000
_cell.length_c   1.000
_cell.angle_alpha   90.00
_cell.angle_beta   90.00
_cell.angle_gamma   90.00
#
_symmetry.space_group_name_H-M   'P 1'
#
loop_
_entity.id
_entity.type
_entity.pdbx_description
1 polymer ?
#
loop_
_entity_poly.entity_id
_entity_poly.type
_entity_poly.pdbx_seq_one_letter_code
_entity_poly.pdbx_strand_id
1 'polypeptide(L)'
;SFQFCKFRVRLKNGGNMNLSKGINFGGWLSQCRHTKEHYDSFINEDDVRRAAGWGFDHIRLPFDSEVVQNPDGTFIEEGFSRLEKFAGWAEDSGLDVVLDLHKACGYDFNDAGTENGNPLFSSPHLQELFVSLWNEVSSRFGGKKNVAFELLNEVVEQDAAEPWNDLIDRTLSVIRKNAPETPVIYGGIQWNSARTLRLLRKPEFRNVIFTFHFYEPLIFTHQKAPWVPGMSPDREIKYPASLSYFREESVPLGYKGKDVADTDGNLPGIELMRQMIGEACAAAENAGVPVYCGEYGVIDRAPVKGTEAWFADVHKIFREFGVGHAVWTYKEMDFGLTESHYDGIRASLIKMMTE
;
A
#
# COMPACT_ATOMS: atom_id res chain seq x y z
N SER A 1 17.43 22.26 -5.14
CA SER A 1 16.88 22.42 -3.78
C SER A 1 15.48 21.81 -3.81
N PHE A 2 15.35 20.61 -3.27
CA PHE A 2 14.06 19.96 -3.08
C PHE A 2 13.24 20.82 -2.11
N GLN A 3 12.15 21.35 -2.60
CA GLN A 3 11.21 22.09 -1.78
C GLN A 3 10.37 21.07 -1.04
N PHE A 4 10.58 20.96 0.29
CA PHE A 4 9.87 20.01 1.17
C PHE A 4 8.36 20.10 0.92
N CYS A 5 7.82 19.10 0.27
CA CYS A 5 6.37 18.93 0.11
C CYS A 5 5.83 18.46 1.47
N LYS A 6 5.34 19.38 2.31
CA LYS A 6 4.60 18.99 3.51
C LYS A 6 3.33 18.26 3.05
N PHE A 7 3.27 16.96 3.35
CA PHE A 7 2.22 16.05 2.91
C PHE A 7 0.88 16.36 3.62
N ARG A 8 0.30 17.50 3.26
CA ARG A 8 -1.10 17.82 3.60
C ARG A 8 -1.87 17.95 2.30
N VAL A 9 -2.70 16.97 2.01
CA VAL A 9 -3.67 17.09 0.92
C VAL A 9 -4.69 18.16 1.33
N ARG A 10 -4.55 19.38 0.79
CA ARG A 10 -5.53 20.45 1.03
C ARG A 10 -6.75 20.23 0.14
N LEU A 11 -7.85 19.87 0.75
CA LEU A 11 -9.16 19.87 0.08
C LEU A 11 -9.66 21.31 -0.09
N LYS A 12 -10.26 21.64 -1.25
CA LYS A 12 -10.76 23.00 -1.56
C LYS A 12 -11.72 23.58 -0.50
N ASN A 13 -12.41 22.76 0.26
CA ASN A 13 -13.39 23.18 1.28
C ASN A 13 -12.80 23.30 2.69
N GLY A 14 -11.49 23.47 2.84
CA GLY A 14 -10.83 23.70 4.13
C GLY A 14 -10.63 22.45 5.01
N GLY A 15 -11.02 21.27 4.54
CA GLY A 15 -10.65 19.99 5.16
C GLY A 15 -9.22 19.61 4.74
N ASN A 16 -8.37 19.27 5.70
CA ASN A 16 -7.06 18.70 5.43
C ASN A 16 -7.13 17.22 5.79
N MET A 17 -7.02 16.32 4.80
CA MET A 17 -6.72 14.93 5.07
C MET A 17 -5.22 14.80 5.36
N ASN A 18 -4.89 14.01 6.38
CA ASN A 18 -3.50 13.78 6.76
C ASN A 18 -3.13 12.32 6.49
N LEU A 19 -2.28 12.08 5.48
CA LEU A 19 -1.78 10.77 5.11
C LEU A 19 -0.26 10.68 5.35
N SER A 20 0.21 11.24 6.46
CA SER A 20 1.64 11.30 6.76
C SER A 20 2.15 10.07 7.47
N LYS A 21 1.39 9.50 8.40
CA LYS A 21 1.81 8.49 9.37
C LYS A 21 0.72 7.45 9.55
N GLY A 22 0.68 6.46 8.67
CA GLY A 22 -0.38 5.47 8.61
C GLY A 22 0.01 4.08 9.04
N ILE A 23 -1.02 3.28 9.20
CA ILE A 23 -0.92 1.85 9.47
C ILE A 23 -1.95 1.08 8.65
N ASN A 24 -1.55 -0.06 8.09
CA ASN A 24 -2.45 -0.96 7.39
C ASN A 24 -3.22 -1.84 8.37
N PHE A 25 -4.50 -2.06 8.10
CA PHE A 25 -5.32 -3.06 8.79
C PHE A 25 -5.55 -4.26 7.85
N GLY A 26 -4.44 -4.91 7.45
CA GLY A 26 -4.46 -6.12 6.61
C GLY A 26 -5.06 -7.32 7.33
N GLY A 27 -5.47 -8.32 6.54
CA GLY A 27 -5.98 -9.59 7.05
C GLY A 27 -7.43 -9.57 7.53
N TRP A 28 -8.13 -8.44 7.49
CA TRP A 28 -9.51 -8.33 7.93
C TRP A 28 -10.53 -8.50 6.80
N LEU A 29 -10.52 -7.60 5.83
CA LEU A 29 -11.43 -7.61 4.68
C LEU A 29 -10.74 -7.99 3.38
N SER A 30 -9.47 -8.35 3.46
CA SER A 30 -8.63 -8.86 2.38
C SER A 30 -7.66 -9.90 2.91
N GLN A 31 -7.22 -10.80 2.04
CA GLN A 31 -6.26 -11.86 2.34
C GLN A 31 -6.67 -12.71 3.56
N CYS A 32 -7.94 -13.02 3.66
CA CYS A 32 -8.52 -13.72 4.81
C CYS A 32 -9.53 -14.79 4.34
N ARG A 33 -10.07 -15.51 5.30
CA ARG A 33 -11.28 -16.31 5.07
C ARG A 33 -12.47 -15.36 5.12
N HIS A 34 -13.15 -15.17 4.00
CA HIS A 34 -14.30 -14.28 3.88
C HIS A 34 -15.54 -14.87 4.56
N THR A 35 -15.49 -14.98 5.90
CA THR A 35 -16.60 -15.48 6.73
C THR A 35 -17.08 -14.39 7.68
N LYS A 36 -18.37 -14.47 8.05
CA LYS A 36 -18.98 -13.53 8.99
C LYS A 36 -18.25 -13.54 10.35
N GLU A 37 -17.88 -14.73 10.83
CA GLU A 37 -17.18 -14.91 12.11
C GLU A 37 -15.83 -14.19 12.11
N HIS A 38 -15.09 -14.29 11.01
CA HIS A 38 -13.81 -13.59 10.86
C HIS A 38 -14.02 -12.06 10.87
N TYR A 39 -14.94 -11.58 10.05
CA TYR A 39 -15.23 -10.15 9.97
C TYR A 39 -15.69 -9.54 11.29
N ASP A 40 -16.45 -10.28 12.09
CA ASP A 40 -17.00 -9.79 13.35
C ASP A 40 -16.02 -9.86 14.53
N SER A 41 -14.90 -10.62 14.40
CA SER A 41 -13.96 -10.87 15.50
C SER A 41 -12.54 -10.34 15.27
N PHE A 42 -12.08 -10.20 14.03
CA PHE A 42 -10.67 -9.91 13.75
C PHE A 42 -10.28 -8.47 14.07
N ILE A 43 -11.10 -7.49 13.68
CA ILE A 43 -10.89 -6.06 13.98
C ILE A 43 -12.14 -5.51 14.67
N ASN A 44 -11.93 -4.67 15.67
CA ASN A 44 -12.96 -3.96 16.41
C ASN A 44 -12.58 -2.49 16.65
N GLU A 45 -13.47 -1.74 17.27
CA GLU A 45 -13.28 -0.31 17.54
C GLU A 45 -12.09 -0.01 18.45
N ASP A 46 -11.76 -0.90 19.39
CA ASP A 46 -10.62 -0.72 20.28
C ASP A 46 -9.28 -0.85 19.55
N ASP A 47 -9.22 -1.64 18.46
CA ASP A 47 -8.06 -1.70 17.58
C ASP A 47 -7.82 -0.36 16.89
N VAL A 48 -8.90 0.30 16.41
CA VAL A 48 -8.83 1.64 15.79
C VAL A 48 -8.38 2.69 16.81
N ARG A 49 -8.95 2.68 18.02
CA ARG A 49 -8.52 3.56 19.12
C ARG A 49 -7.06 3.34 19.51
N ARG A 50 -6.60 2.10 19.47
CA ARG A 50 -5.19 1.76 19.76
C ARG A 50 -4.26 2.36 18.71
N ALA A 51 -4.59 2.26 17.42
CA ALA A 51 -3.81 2.87 16.35
C ALA A 51 -3.74 4.40 16.52
N ALA A 52 -4.86 5.07 16.85
CA ALA A 52 -4.87 6.48 17.18
C ALA A 52 -4.00 6.80 18.42
N GLY A 53 -4.10 5.97 19.46
CA GLY A 53 -3.29 6.10 20.68
C GLY A 53 -1.79 5.90 20.45
N TRP A 54 -1.40 5.20 19.41
CA TRP A 54 0.00 5.08 19.00
C TRP A 54 0.52 6.32 18.23
N GLY A 55 -0.38 7.23 17.82
CA GLY A 55 -0.02 8.46 17.15
C GLY A 55 -0.07 8.40 15.61
N PHE A 56 -0.66 7.36 15.05
CA PHE A 56 -0.98 7.33 13.62
C PHE A 56 -2.04 8.37 13.29
N ASP A 57 -2.06 8.85 12.06
CA ASP A 57 -3.02 9.84 11.59
C ASP A 57 -4.04 9.26 10.58
N HIS A 58 -3.77 8.07 10.05
CA HIS A 58 -4.70 7.37 9.16
C HIS A 58 -4.52 5.85 9.18
N ILE A 59 -5.54 5.16 8.72
CA ILE A 59 -5.53 3.71 8.48
C ILE A 59 -5.74 3.46 6.99
N ARG A 60 -4.85 2.69 6.37
CA ARG A 60 -5.10 2.07 5.07
C ARG A 60 -5.84 0.76 5.31
N LEU A 61 -7.05 0.67 4.77
CA LEU A 61 -7.96 -0.46 4.94
C LEU A 61 -8.06 -1.26 3.64
N PRO A 62 -7.30 -2.37 3.52
CA PRO A 62 -7.46 -3.31 2.42
C PRO A 62 -8.82 -4.01 2.46
N PHE A 63 -9.53 -4.04 1.33
CA PHE A 63 -10.74 -4.84 1.15
C PHE A 63 -10.77 -5.48 -0.24
N ASP A 64 -11.29 -6.71 -0.33
CA ASP A 64 -11.47 -7.40 -1.59
C ASP A 64 -12.86 -7.08 -2.18
N SER A 65 -12.97 -7.05 -3.50
CA SER A 65 -14.25 -6.73 -4.16
C SER A 65 -15.39 -7.64 -3.72
N GLU A 66 -15.12 -8.92 -3.41
CA GLU A 66 -16.11 -9.88 -2.95
C GLU A 66 -16.78 -9.53 -1.60
N VAL A 67 -16.20 -8.58 -0.85
CA VAL A 67 -16.83 -8.04 0.37
C VAL A 67 -18.04 -7.19 0.03
N VAL A 68 -18.04 -6.48 -1.10
CA VAL A 68 -19.02 -5.45 -1.45
C VAL A 68 -19.70 -5.65 -2.80
N GLN A 69 -19.20 -6.56 -3.66
CA GLN A 69 -19.73 -6.80 -5.00
C GLN A 69 -19.70 -8.28 -5.35
N ASN A 70 -20.82 -8.81 -5.83
CA ASN A 70 -20.92 -10.15 -6.39
C ASN A 70 -20.32 -10.22 -7.81
N PRO A 71 -19.95 -11.42 -8.30
CA PRO A 71 -19.42 -11.59 -9.66
C PRO A 71 -20.38 -11.18 -10.78
N ASP A 72 -21.68 -11.08 -10.51
CA ASP A 72 -22.70 -10.59 -11.46
C ASP A 72 -22.85 -9.06 -11.44
N GLY A 73 -22.06 -8.36 -10.62
CA GLY A 73 -22.04 -6.91 -10.49
C GLY A 73 -23.02 -6.33 -9.48
N THR A 74 -23.86 -7.16 -8.83
CA THR A 74 -24.75 -6.70 -7.75
C THR A 74 -23.96 -6.40 -6.50
N PHE A 75 -24.43 -5.43 -5.70
CA PHE A 75 -23.73 -4.98 -4.51
C PHE A 75 -24.19 -5.68 -3.24
N ILE A 76 -23.27 -5.82 -2.27
CA ILE A 76 -23.48 -6.50 -0.99
C ILE A 76 -23.58 -5.43 0.10
N GLU A 77 -24.80 -5.12 0.51
CA GLU A 77 -25.09 -4.04 1.49
C GLU A 77 -24.42 -4.25 2.86
N GLU A 78 -24.30 -5.51 3.30
CA GLU A 78 -23.61 -5.81 4.57
C GLU A 78 -22.12 -5.42 4.52
N GLY A 79 -21.47 -5.64 3.38
CA GLY A 79 -20.07 -5.23 3.17
C GLY A 79 -19.90 -3.72 3.21
N PHE A 80 -20.77 -2.98 2.51
CA PHE A 80 -20.76 -1.51 2.56
C PHE A 80 -21.03 -0.99 3.97
N SER A 81 -22.02 -1.53 4.68
CA SER A 81 -22.31 -1.16 6.07
C SER A 81 -21.10 -1.39 6.98
N ARG A 82 -20.28 -2.41 6.72
CA ARG A 82 -19.05 -2.69 7.46
C ARG A 82 -17.97 -1.64 7.20
N LEU A 83 -17.77 -1.25 5.93
CA LEU A 83 -16.84 -0.17 5.57
C LEU A 83 -17.29 1.18 6.16
N GLU A 84 -18.58 1.48 6.12
CA GLU A 84 -19.16 2.71 6.70
C GLU A 84 -18.97 2.76 8.21
N LYS A 85 -19.21 1.65 8.90
CA LYS A 85 -19.00 1.51 10.34
C LYS A 85 -17.53 1.73 10.70
N PHE A 86 -16.61 1.16 9.94
CA PHE A 86 -15.17 1.35 10.16
C PHE A 86 -14.76 2.81 9.94
N ALA A 87 -15.23 3.45 8.88
CA ALA A 87 -14.96 4.86 8.63
C ALA A 87 -15.49 5.75 9.77
N GLY A 88 -16.63 5.38 10.39
CA GLY A 88 -17.15 6.04 11.59
C GLY A 88 -16.24 5.87 12.80
N TRP A 89 -15.76 4.65 13.09
CA TRP A 89 -14.80 4.41 14.19
C TRP A 89 -13.51 5.22 14.02
N ALA A 90 -13.02 5.31 12.77
CA ALA A 90 -11.84 6.11 12.47
C ALA A 90 -12.10 7.61 12.70
N GLU A 91 -13.23 8.14 12.22
CA GLU A 91 -13.63 9.54 12.41
C GLU A 91 -13.74 9.88 13.90
N ASP A 92 -14.41 9.04 14.70
CA ASP A 92 -14.55 9.19 16.15
C ASP A 92 -13.20 9.15 16.88
N SER A 93 -12.21 8.48 16.29
CA SER A 93 -10.84 8.37 16.80
C SER A 93 -9.89 9.45 16.24
N GLY A 94 -10.39 10.34 15.37
CA GLY A 94 -9.61 11.40 14.73
C GLY A 94 -8.64 10.90 13.64
N LEU A 95 -8.95 9.75 13.02
CA LEU A 95 -8.16 9.13 11.96
C LEU A 95 -8.82 9.30 10.59
N ASP A 96 -7.98 9.50 9.57
CA ASP A 96 -8.38 9.36 8.18
C ASP A 96 -8.33 7.89 7.73
N VAL A 97 -9.02 7.55 6.64
CA VAL A 97 -9.08 6.19 6.08
C VAL A 97 -8.77 6.21 4.60
N VAL A 98 -7.86 5.34 4.17
CA VAL A 98 -7.68 4.98 2.76
C VAL A 98 -8.42 3.67 2.52
N LEU A 99 -9.50 3.71 1.77
CA LEU A 99 -10.19 2.50 1.28
C LEU A 99 -9.41 1.96 0.08
N ASP A 100 -8.68 0.88 0.32
CA ASP A 100 -7.84 0.21 -0.68
C ASP A 100 -8.55 -1.02 -1.25
N LEU A 101 -8.90 -0.96 -2.53
CA LEU A 101 -9.35 -2.15 -3.25
C LEU A 101 -8.17 -3.08 -3.46
N HIS A 102 -8.08 -4.13 -2.64
CA HIS A 102 -6.89 -4.98 -2.57
C HIS A 102 -6.89 -6.07 -3.64
N LYS A 103 -8.09 -6.62 -3.92
CA LYS A 103 -8.36 -7.55 -5.02
C LYS A 103 -9.66 -7.15 -5.70
N ALA A 104 -9.68 -7.29 -7.02
CA ALA A 104 -10.86 -7.01 -7.83
C ALA A 104 -11.40 -8.27 -8.49
N CYS A 105 -12.62 -8.24 -8.98
CA CYS A 105 -13.15 -9.33 -9.79
C CYS A 105 -12.22 -9.57 -11.00
N GLY A 106 -11.65 -10.78 -11.11
CA GLY A 106 -10.67 -11.14 -12.13
C GLY A 106 -9.27 -10.56 -11.91
N TYR A 107 -8.96 -10.16 -10.68
CA TYR A 107 -7.63 -9.68 -10.31
C TYR A 107 -7.23 -10.07 -8.87
N ASP A 108 -6.17 -10.87 -8.75
CA ASP A 108 -5.49 -11.18 -7.48
C ASP A 108 -3.98 -11.06 -7.68
N PHE A 109 -3.32 -10.19 -6.91
CA PHE A 109 -1.87 -9.99 -7.01
C PHE A 109 -1.05 -11.25 -6.66
N ASN A 110 -1.65 -12.24 -5.98
CA ASN A 110 -1.05 -13.54 -5.73
C ASN A 110 -1.05 -14.45 -6.98
N ASP A 111 -1.90 -14.18 -7.97
CA ASP A 111 -2.01 -14.98 -9.20
C ASP A 111 -1.01 -14.57 -10.30
N ALA A 112 -0.05 -13.72 -9.97
CA ALA A 112 1.01 -13.31 -10.88
C ALA A 112 1.77 -14.51 -11.48
N GLY A 113 1.66 -14.70 -12.80
CA GLY A 113 2.34 -15.75 -13.53
C GLY A 113 1.76 -17.16 -13.29
N THR A 114 0.59 -17.28 -12.67
CA THR A 114 -0.15 -18.57 -12.55
C THR A 114 -1.00 -18.84 -13.78
N GLU A 115 -1.49 -20.09 -13.89
CA GLU A 115 -2.45 -20.48 -14.96
C GLU A 115 -3.77 -19.73 -14.87
N ASN A 116 -4.19 -19.30 -13.69
CA ASN A 116 -5.40 -18.52 -13.48
C ASN A 116 -5.27 -17.12 -14.09
N GLY A 117 -4.08 -16.54 -14.01
CA GLY A 117 -3.78 -15.20 -14.52
C GLY A 117 -4.66 -14.11 -13.94
N ASN A 118 -4.51 -12.90 -14.48
CA ASN A 118 -5.29 -11.73 -14.09
C ASN A 118 -6.02 -11.16 -15.32
N PRO A 119 -7.22 -11.65 -15.67
CA PRO A 119 -7.92 -11.24 -16.89
C PRO A 119 -8.50 -9.82 -16.84
N LEU A 120 -8.41 -9.09 -15.73
CA LEU A 120 -8.95 -7.73 -15.59
C LEU A 120 -8.52 -6.81 -16.74
N PHE A 121 -7.25 -6.80 -17.07
CA PHE A 121 -6.72 -5.87 -18.09
C PHE A 121 -7.04 -6.26 -19.55
N SER A 122 -7.51 -7.49 -19.78
CA SER A 122 -7.90 -7.99 -21.11
C SER A 122 -9.41 -8.19 -21.30
N SER A 123 -10.20 -8.13 -20.21
CA SER A 123 -11.64 -8.36 -20.24
C SER A 123 -12.45 -7.07 -20.08
N PRO A 124 -13.13 -6.59 -21.12
CA PRO A 124 -14.01 -5.41 -21.02
C PRO A 124 -15.08 -5.55 -19.92
N HIS A 125 -15.64 -6.77 -19.77
CA HIS A 125 -16.65 -7.03 -18.75
C HIS A 125 -16.10 -6.83 -17.32
N LEU A 126 -14.91 -7.36 -17.02
CA LEU A 126 -14.30 -7.20 -15.71
C LEU A 126 -13.91 -5.74 -15.43
N GLN A 127 -13.47 -5.01 -16.45
CA GLN A 127 -13.22 -3.57 -16.34
C GLN A 127 -14.50 -2.77 -16.06
N GLU A 128 -15.64 -3.18 -16.62
CA GLU A 128 -16.93 -2.57 -16.31
C GLU A 128 -17.35 -2.85 -14.86
N LEU A 129 -17.14 -4.06 -14.35
CA LEU A 129 -17.38 -4.38 -12.95
C LEU A 129 -16.49 -3.53 -12.04
N PHE A 130 -15.23 -3.36 -12.37
CA PHE A 130 -14.29 -2.51 -11.63
C PHE A 130 -14.74 -1.04 -11.59
N VAL A 131 -15.10 -0.47 -12.73
CA VAL A 131 -15.60 0.92 -12.83
C VAL A 131 -16.93 1.08 -12.09
N SER A 132 -17.85 0.09 -12.19
CA SER A 132 -19.12 0.08 -11.48
C SER A 132 -18.92 0.04 -9.96
N LEU A 133 -17.96 -0.76 -9.46
CA LEU A 133 -17.61 -0.79 -8.05
C LEU A 133 -17.17 0.59 -7.55
N TRP A 134 -16.26 1.24 -8.26
CA TRP A 134 -15.78 2.57 -7.89
C TRP A 134 -16.85 3.66 -8.03
N ASN A 135 -17.81 3.50 -8.96
CA ASN A 135 -18.98 4.37 -9.00
C ASN A 135 -19.81 4.26 -7.73
N GLU A 136 -20.07 3.05 -7.25
CA GLU A 136 -20.83 2.82 -6.03
C GLU A 136 -20.08 3.31 -4.78
N VAL A 137 -18.79 2.92 -4.63
CA VAL A 137 -17.94 3.38 -3.52
C VAL A 137 -17.90 4.91 -3.48
N SER A 138 -17.67 5.57 -4.60
CA SER A 138 -17.58 7.02 -4.64
C SER A 138 -18.93 7.71 -4.37
N SER A 139 -20.05 7.08 -4.75
CA SER A 139 -21.40 7.57 -4.42
C SER A 139 -21.66 7.54 -2.91
N ARG A 140 -21.25 6.46 -2.24
CA ARG A 140 -21.50 6.27 -0.79
C ARG A 140 -20.54 7.06 0.08
N PHE A 141 -19.26 7.13 -0.29
CA PHE A 141 -18.20 7.69 0.55
C PHE A 141 -17.73 9.09 0.12
N GLY A 142 -18.11 9.58 -1.05
CA GLY A 142 -17.63 10.86 -1.59
C GLY A 142 -17.99 12.10 -0.75
N GLY A 143 -18.96 12.00 0.17
CA GLY A 143 -19.29 13.04 1.15
C GLY A 143 -18.48 13.00 2.44
N LYS A 144 -17.75 11.92 2.71
CA LYS A 144 -16.95 11.75 3.93
C LYS A 144 -15.61 12.46 3.80
N LYS A 145 -15.30 13.33 4.76
CA LYS A 145 -14.09 14.16 4.73
C LYS A 145 -12.83 13.41 5.15
N ASN A 146 -13.00 12.28 5.85
CA ASN A 146 -11.93 11.44 6.37
C ASN A 146 -11.67 10.21 5.50
N VAL A 147 -12.14 10.16 4.25
CA VAL A 147 -11.97 8.99 3.37
C VAL A 147 -11.24 9.36 2.08
N ALA A 148 -10.25 8.58 1.70
CA ALA A 148 -9.60 8.55 0.40
C ALA A 148 -9.83 7.20 -0.27
N PHE A 149 -9.67 7.13 -1.59
CA PHE A 149 -9.85 5.91 -2.39
C PHE A 149 -8.51 5.48 -2.99
N GLU A 150 -8.14 4.22 -2.83
CA GLU A 150 -7.01 3.61 -3.53
C GLU A 150 -7.55 2.59 -4.53
N LEU A 151 -7.31 2.86 -5.83
CA LEU A 151 -8.03 2.20 -6.92
C LEU A 151 -7.75 0.69 -7.03
N LEU A 152 -6.51 0.27 -6.84
CA LEU A 152 -6.12 -1.13 -6.82
C LEU A 152 -4.76 -1.25 -6.12
N ASN A 153 -4.63 -2.22 -5.25
CA ASN A 153 -3.44 -2.48 -4.44
C ASN A 153 -2.15 -2.59 -5.28
N GLU A 154 -1.83 -3.75 -5.78
CA GLU A 154 -0.60 -4.06 -6.49
C GLU A 154 -0.91 -4.58 -7.90
N VAL A 155 -0.64 -3.81 -8.92
CA VAL A 155 -0.64 -4.31 -10.30
C VAL A 155 0.67 -5.06 -10.53
N VAL A 156 0.58 -6.35 -10.80
CA VAL A 156 1.76 -7.25 -10.83
C VAL A 156 2.32 -7.48 -12.23
N GLU A 157 1.51 -7.42 -13.28
CA GLU A 157 1.89 -7.67 -14.65
C GLU A 157 2.89 -6.63 -15.16
N GLN A 158 3.93 -7.11 -15.87
CA GLN A 158 5.01 -6.26 -16.36
C GLN A 158 4.62 -5.40 -17.56
N ASP A 159 3.61 -5.80 -18.29
CA ASP A 159 3.12 -5.18 -19.54
C ASP A 159 1.76 -4.47 -19.37
N ALA A 160 1.25 -4.40 -18.14
CA ALA A 160 -0.06 -3.81 -17.85
C ALA A 160 -0.08 -2.27 -17.78
N ALA A 161 1.04 -1.57 -18.02
CA ALA A 161 1.12 -0.12 -17.80
C ALA A 161 0.05 0.66 -18.60
N GLU A 162 -0.09 0.42 -19.90
CA GLU A 162 -1.08 1.13 -20.72
C GLU A 162 -2.52 0.72 -20.40
N PRO A 163 -2.88 -0.59 -20.35
CA PRO A 163 -4.23 -0.99 -19.92
C PRO A 163 -4.62 -0.46 -18.54
N TRP A 164 -3.66 -0.40 -17.62
CA TRP A 164 -3.90 0.16 -16.29
C TRP A 164 -4.16 1.66 -16.34
N ASN A 165 -3.36 2.43 -17.08
CA ASN A 165 -3.60 3.86 -17.28
C ASN A 165 -4.99 4.12 -17.90
N ASP A 166 -5.41 3.33 -18.89
CA ASP A 166 -6.74 3.45 -19.50
C ASP A 166 -7.86 3.18 -18.48
N LEU A 167 -7.69 2.17 -17.64
CA LEU A 167 -8.67 1.82 -16.60
C LEU A 167 -8.71 2.90 -15.50
N ILE A 168 -7.57 3.47 -15.11
CA ILE A 168 -7.48 4.61 -14.18
C ILE A 168 -8.30 5.80 -14.72
N ASP A 169 -8.06 6.22 -15.97
CA ASP A 169 -8.72 7.39 -16.57
C ASP A 169 -10.25 7.21 -16.59
N ARG A 170 -10.73 6.03 -16.98
CA ARG A 170 -12.16 5.69 -16.97
C ARG A 170 -12.74 5.72 -15.55
N THR A 171 -12.03 5.17 -14.59
CA THR A 171 -12.46 5.09 -13.19
C THR A 171 -12.49 6.47 -12.54
N LEU A 172 -11.45 7.28 -12.74
CA LEU A 172 -11.41 8.67 -12.27
C LEU A 172 -12.57 9.50 -12.81
N SER A 173 -12.91 9.33 -14.10
CA SER A 173 -14.02 10.03 -14.73
C SER A 173 -15.36 9.76 -14.05
N VAL A 174 -15.56 8.56 -13.53
CA VAL A 174 -16.78 8.18 -12.78
C VAL A 174 -16.71 8.67 -11.34
N ILE A 175 -15.60 8.47 -10.64
CA ILE A 175 -15.41 8.92 -9.26
C ILE A 175 -15.63 10.44 -9.16
N ARG A 176 -15.08 11.22 -10.07
CA ARG A 176 -15.17 12.69 -10.01
C ARG A 176 -16.58 13.26 -10.17
N LYS A 177 -17.51 12.49 -10.75
CA LYS A 177 -18.95 12.88 -10.78
C LYS A 177 -19.57 12.80 -9.38
N ASN A 178 -19.22 11.80 -8.60
CA ASN A 178 -19.79 11.53 -7.26
C ASN A 178 -18.99 12.21 -6.15
N ALA A 179 -17.66 12.21 -6.28
CA ALA A 179 -16.69 12.61 -5.27
C ALA A 179 -15.61 13.55 -5.86
N PRO A 180 -15.96 14.78 -6.25
CA PRO A 180 -15.06 15.68 -6.99
C PRO A 180 -13.81 16.07 -6.20
N GLU A 181 -13.88 16.08 -4.87
CA GLU A 181 -12.78 16.54 -4.01
C GLU A 181 -12.08 15.41 -3.23
N THR A 182 -12.64 14.20 -3.21
CA THR A 182 -12.05 13.06 -2.49
C THR A 182 -10.69 12.69 -3.09
N PRO A 183 -9.62 12.53 -2.28
CA PRO A 183 -8.34 12.06 -2.77
C PRO A 183 -8.45 10.67 -3.39
N VAL A 184 -7.81 10.49 -4.55
CA VAL A 184 -7.71 9.19 -5.21
C VAL A 184 -6.25 8.81 -5.35
N ILE A 185 -5.93 7.60 -4.91
CA ILE A 185 -4.59 7.05 -4.83
C ILE A 185 -4.48 5.92 -5.84
N TYR A 186 -3.38 5.84 -6.58
CA TYR A 186 -3.04 4.68 -7.40
C TYR A 186 -1.54 4.59 -7.65
N GLY A 187 -1.07 3.39 -7.86
CA GLY A 187 0.33 3.11 -8.07
C GLY A 187 0.65 2.59 -9.46
N GLY A 188 1.92 2.30 -9.67
CA GLY A 188 2.44 1.72 -10.89
C GLY A 188 2.16 0.22 -11.00
N ILE A 189 3.01 -0.47 -11.75
CA ILE A 189 2.95 -1.92 -11.98
C ILE A 189 4.06 -2.64 -11.19
N GLN A 190 4.20 -3.96 -11.38
CA GLN A 190 5.25 -4.76 -10.76
C GLN A 190 5.26 -4.65 -9.24
N TRP A 191 4.11 -5.01 -8.62
CA TRP A 191 3.89 -4.91 -7.15
C TRP A 191 4.05 -3.47 -6.62
N ASN A 192 3.49 -2.50 -7.32
CA ASN A 192 3.61 -1.09 -6.94
C ASN A 192 5.06 -0.61 -6.77
N SER A 193 5.98 -1.13 -7.61
CA SER A 193 7.39 -0.76 -7.53
C SER A 193 7.58 0.76 -7.70
N ALA A 194 8.39 1.34 -6.83
CA ALA A 194 8.79 2.75 -6.87
C ALA A 194 9.28 3.19 -8.27
N ARG A 195 10.00 2.29 -8.97
CA ARG A 195 10.55 2.53 -10.31
C ARG A 195 9.53 2.60 -11.42
N THR A 196 8.32 2.06 -11.21
CA THR A 196 7.28 2.01 -12.23
C THR A 196 6.31 3.19 -12.19
N LEU A 197 6.39 4.05 -11.19
CA LEU A 197 5.57 5.27 -11.14
C LEU A 197 5.77 6.18 -12.36
N ARG A 198 6.95 6.18 -12.96
CA ARG A 198 7.25 6.90 -14.21
C ARG A 198 6.45 6.42 -15.43
N LEU A 199 5.77 5.26 -15.34
CA LEU A 199 4.91 4.71 -16.39
C LEU A 199 3.46 5.18 -16.25
N LEU A 200 3.11 5.82 -15.14
CA LEU A 200 1.80 6.42 -14.93
C LEU A 200 1.67 7.69 -15.78
N ARG A 201 0.51 7.85 -16.39
CA ARG A 201 0.16 9.10 -17.08
C ARG A 201 0.00 10.23 -16.06
N LYS A 202 0.34 11.44 -16.48
CA LYS A 202 0.01 12.63 -15.70
C LYS A 202 -1.51 12.75 -15.60
N PRO A 203 -2.09 12.81 -14.38
CA PRO A 203 -3.54 12.87 -14.24
C PRO A 203 -4.12 14.18 -14.72
N GLU A 204 -5.27 14.12 -15.39
CA GLU A 204 -6.05 15.29 -15.79
C GLU A 204 -6.91 15.82 -14.65
N PHE A 205 -7.18 14.99 -13.64
CA PHE A 205 -8.00 15.32 -12.48
C PHE A 205 -7.15 15.79 -11.29
N ARG A 206 -7.76 16.60 -10.43
CA ARG A 206 -7.14 17.07 -9.18
C ARG A 206 -7.27 16.03 -8.06
N ASN A 207 -6.55 16.25 -6.97
CA ASN A 207 -6.57 15.42 -5.75
C ASN A 207 -6.22 13.96 -6.05
N VAL A 208 -5.21 13.77 -6.89
CA VAL A 208 -4.59 12.47 -7.18
C VAL A 208 -3.28 12.38 -6.42
N ILE A 209 -2.99 11.20 -5.90
CA ILE A 209 -1.77 10.85 -5.18
C ILE A 209 -1.19 9.60 -5.83
N PHE A 210 0.09 9.60 -6.16
CA PHE A 210 0.76 8.38 -6.58
C PHE A 210 1.22 7.57 -5.36
N THR A 211 1.06 6.25 -5.43
CA THR A 211 1.53 5.35 -4.36
C THR A 211 2.54 4.34 -4.88
N PHE A 212 3.45 3.95 -4.00
CA PHE A 212 4.36 2.82 -4.20
C PHE A 212 4.42 1.98 -2.92
N HIS A 213 4.86 0.73 -3.06
CA HIS A 213 5.20 -0.14 -1.95
C HIS A 213 6.71 -0.26 -1.83
N PHE A 214 7.22 -0.41 -0.61
CA PHE A 214 8.64 -0.43 -0.38
C PHE A 214 9.07 -1.52 0.61
N TYR A 215 9.65 -2.57 0.07
CA TYR A 215 10.16 -3.69 0.84
C TYR A 215 11.64 -4.01 0.52
N GLU A 216 12.35 -3.05 -0.11
CA GLU A 216 13.74 -3.32 -0.52
C GLU A 216 14.75 -3.15 0.64
N PRO A 217 15.76 -3.99 0.67
CA PRO A 217 15.97 -5.18 -0.18
C PRO A 217 15.04 -6.34 0.21
N LEU A 218 14.27 -6.85 -0.75
CA LEU A 218 13.25 -7.88 -0.54
C LEU A 218 13.81 -9.13 0.17
N ILE A 219 15.06 -9.51 -0.17
CA ILE A 219 15.74 -10.65 0.45
C ILE A 219 15.85 -10.52 1.99
N PHE A 220 15.90 -9.29 2.52
CA PHE A 220 15.90 -9.04 3.94
C PHE A 220 14.48 -8.94 4.52
N THR A 221 13.64 -8.11 3.93
CA THR A 221 12.31 -7.79 4.49
C THR A 221 11.33 -8.94 4.43
N HIS A 222 11.54 -9.89 3.50
CA HIS A 222 10.73 -11.09 3.32
C HIS A 222 11.52 -12.38 3.57
N GLN A 223 12.65 -12.29 4.28
CA GLN A 223 13.45 -13.49 4.52
C GLN A 223 12.63 -14.60 5.18
N LYS A 224 12.86 -15.83 4.73
CA LYS A 224 12.16 -17.04 5.18
C LYS A 224 10.66 -17.07 4.85
N ALA A 225 10.17 -16.18 4.00
CA ALA A 225 8.78 -16.17 3.55
C ALA A 225 8.51 -17.33 2.59
N PRO A 226 7.62 -18.28 2.92
CA PRO A 226 7.41 -19.47 2.10
C PRO A 226 6.69 -19.19 0.77
N TRP A 227 6.03 -18.03 0.66
CA TRP A 227 5.32 -17.62 -0.57
C TRP A 227 6.20 -16.85 -1.57
N VAL A 228 7.45 -16.55 -1.21
CA VAL A 228 8.38 -15.88 -2.12
C VAL A 228 9.26 -16.92 -2.82
N PRO A 229 9.10 -17.16 -4.14
CA PRO A 229 9.91 -18.12 -4.87
C PRO A 229 11.41 -17.80 -4.75
N GLY A 230 12.21 -18.82 -4.49
CA GLY A 230 13.66 -18.68 -4.31
C GLY A 230 14.09 -18.22 -2.90
N MET A 231 13.17 -17.89 -2.02
CA MET A 231 13.50 -17.54 -0.64
C MET A 231 13.89 -18.79 0.15
N SER A 232 15.07 -18.76 0.79
CA SER A 232 15.53 -19.84 1.66
C SER A 232 14.76 -19.84 2.98
N PRO A 233 14.23 -20.98 3.47
CA PRO A 233 13.54 -21.05 4.75
C PRO A 233 14.48 -20.89 5.96
N ASP A 234 15.79 -21.18 5.78
CA ASP A 234 16.75 -21.26 6.88
C ASP A 234 17.80 -20.15 6.85
N ARG A 235 17.99 -19.47 5.71
CA ARG A 235 19.01 -18.44 5.56
C ARG A 235 18.64 -17.19 6.34
N GLU A 236 19.55 -16.75 7.23
CA GLU A 236 19.44 -15.47 7.91
C GLU A 236 20.18 -14.39 7.11
N ILE A 237 19.46 -13.35 6.73
CA ILE A 237 19.95 -12.20 5.98
C ILE A 237 20.23 -11.06 6.95
N LYS A 238 21.37 -10.41 6.81
CA LYS A 238 21.81 -9.31 7.69
C LYS A 238 21.33 -7.97 7.16
N TYR A 239 21.01 -7.08 8.08
CA TYR A 239 20.84 -5.67 7.81
C TYR A 239 21.39 -4.85 9.01
N PRO A 240 22.10 -3.72 8.80
CA PRO A 240 22.52 -3.17 7.50
C PRO A 240 23.64 -3.99 6.84
N ALA A 241 23.73 -3.91 5.51
CA ALA A 241 24.79 -4.53 4.72
C ALA A 241 25.05 -3.74 3.43
N SER A 242 26.09 -4.14 2.67
CA SER A 242 26.43 -3.54 1.38
C SER A 242 25.50 -4.02 0.27
N LEU A 243 25.38 -3.24 -0.80
CA LEU A 243 24.63 -3.62 -1.99
C LEU A 243 25.17 -4.90 -2.64
N SER A 244 26.50 -5.09 -2.64
CA SER A 244 27.11 -6.33 -3.15
C SER A 244 26.65 -7.56 -2.38
N TYR A 245 26.52 -7.47 -1.06
CA TYR A 245 25.97 -8.55 -0.24
C TYR A 245 24.51 -8.83 -0.62
N PHE A 246 23.66 -7.81 -0.72
CA PHE A 246 22.27 -8.02 -1.09
C PHE A 246 22.10 -8.57 -2.51
N ARG A 247 22.94 -8.17 -3.47
CA ARG A 247 22.94 -8.76 -4.82
C ARG A 247 23.24 -10.26 -4.78
N GLU A 248 24.27 -10.65 -4.07
CA GLU A 248 24.65 -12.06 -3.95
C GLU A 248 23.53 -12.89 -3.31
N GLU A 249 22.99 -12.43 -2.20
CA GLU A 249 21.89 -13.09 -1.50
C GLU A 249 20.58 -13.11 -2.30
N SER A 250 20.34 -12.13 -3.18
CA SER A 250 19.11 -12.01 -3.98
C SER A 250 19.11 -12.86 -5.26
N VAL A 251 20.24 -13.45 -5.66
CA VAL A 251 20.32 -14.27 -6.89
C VAL A 251 19.21 -15.34 -6.98
N PRO A 252 18.87 -16.08 -5.92
CA PRO A 252 17.82 -17.09 -5.98
C PRO A 252 16.42 -16.54 -6.22
N LEU A 253 16.18 -15.24 -5.93
CA LEU A 253 14.88 -14.59 -6.12
C LEU A 253 14.55 -14.33 -7.59
N GLY A 254 15.53 -14.46 -8.50
CA GLY A 254 15.34 -14.19 -9.91
C GLY A 254 14.77 -12.80 -10.17
N TYR A 255 13.66 -12.72 -10.88
CA TYR A 255 13.01 -11.45 -11.20
C TYR A 255 12.66 -10.60 -9.96
N LYS A 256 12.24 -11.21 -8.86
CA LYS A 256 11.92 -10.47 -7.61
C LYS A 256 13.15 -9.84 -6.94
N GLY A 257 14.35 -10.27 -7.28
CA GLY A 257 15.62 -9.66 -6.84
C GLY A 257 16.14 -8.57 -7.78
N LYS A 258 15.43 -8.28 -8.87
CA LYS A 258 15.87 -7.38 -9.95
C LYS A 258 16.22 -5.97 -9.46
N ASP A 259 15.46 -5.41 -8.58
CA ASP A 259 15.67 -4.03 -8.10
C ASP A 259 17.03 -3.87 -7.43
N VAL A 260 17.47 -4.87 -6.69
CA VAL A 260 18.82 -4.93 -6.12
C VAL A 260 19.88 -5.22 -7.18
N ALA A 261 19.59 -6.16 -8.10
CA ALA A 261 20.53 -6.58 -9.15
C ALA A 261 20.84 -5.46 -10.14
N ASP A 262 19.83 -4.68 -10.53
CA ASP A 262 19.92 -3.63 -11.55
C ASP A 262 20.44 -2.29 -11.00
N THR A 263 20.64 -2.15 -9.67
CA THR A 263 21.18 -0.93 -9.09
C THR A 263 22.70 -0.89 -9.26
N ASP A 264 23.22 0.17 -9.85
CA ASP A 264 24.64 0.35 -10.10
C ASP A 264 25.47 0.63 -8.83
N GLY A 265 26.74 0.30 -8.89
CA GLY A 265 27.72 0.61 -7.86
C GLY A 265 27.76 -0.38 -6.69
N ASN A 266 28.60 -0.09 -5.71
CA ASN A 266 28.70 -0.84 -4.45
C ASN A 266 28.47 0.13 -3.29
N LEU A 267 27.21 0.44 -3.07
CA LEU A 267 26.74 1.42 -2.09
C LEU A 267 26.31 0.74 -0.79
N PRO A 268 26.25 1.45 0.35
CA PRO A 268 25.51 0.97 1.52
C PRO A 268 24.04 0.72 1.18
N GLY A 269 23.40 -0.24 1.86
CA GLY A 269 21.99 -0.59 1.61
C GLY A 269 21.02 0.59 1.72
N ILE A 270 21.30 1.55 2.61
CA ILE A 270 20.50 2.78 2.73
C ILE A 270 20.52 3.64 1.45
N GLU A 271 21.61 3.63 0.69
CA GLU A 271 21.68 4.38 -0.57
C GLU A 271 20.82 3.74 -1.68
N LEU A 272 20.68 2.41 -1.69
CA LEU A 272 19.69 1.73 -2.53
C LEU A 272 18.28 2.25 -2.25
N MET A 273 17.89 2.28 -0.97
CA MET A 273 16.57 2.79 -0.57
C MET A 273 16.38 4.26 -1.01
N ARG A 274 17.39 5.11 -0.76
CA ARG A 274 17.33 6.53 -1.12
C ARG A 274 17.18 6.73 -2.62
N GLN A 275 17.89 5.96 -3.43
CA GLN A 275 17.78 6.01 -4.88
C GLN A 275 16.37 5.63 -5.34
N MET A 276 15.83 4.50 -4.89
CA MET A 276 14.53 4.02 -5.32
C MET A 276 13.39 4.94 -4.88
N ILE A 277 13.40 5.38 -3.62
CA ILE A 277 12.39 6.32 -3.11
C ILE A 277 12.53 7.67 -3.82
N GLY A 278 13.75 8.11 -4.12
CA GLY A 278 14.01 9.31 -4.92
C GLY A 278 13.45 9.22 -6.34
N GLU A 279 13.54 8.05 -6.99
CA GLU A 279 12.93 7.80 -8.31
C GLU A 279 11.39 7.93 -8.27
N ALA A 280 10.75 7.40 -7.21
CA ALA A 280 9.31 7.56 -7.01
C ALA A 280 8.92 9.03 -6.81
N CYS A 281 9.67 9.77 -5.98
CA CYS A 281 9.44 11.19 -5.73
C CYS A 281 9.59 12.01 -7.02
N ALA A 282 10.63 11.74 -7.82
CA ALA A 282 10.85 12.41 -9.10
C ALA A 282 9.73 12.15 -10.10
N ALA A 283 9.22 10.91 -10.18
CA ALA A 283 8.09 10.58 -11.05
C ALA A 283 6.82 11.34 -10.65
N ALA A 284 6.50 11.41 -9.37
CA ALA A 284 5.35 12.14 -8.86
C ALA A 284 5.50 13.66 -9.05
N GLU A 285 6.69 14.22 -8.82
CA GLU A 285 6.99 15.64 -9.09
C GLU A 285 6.79 16.00 -10.57
N ASN A 286 7.27 15.16 -11.48
CA ASN A 286 7.07 15.32 -12.92
C ASN A 286 5.58 15.28 -13.33
N ALA A 287 4.79 14.45 -12.66
CA ALA A 287 3.34 14.39 -12.83
C ALA A 287 2.59 15.55 -12.15
N GLY A 288 3.23 16.25 -11.22
CA GLY A 288 2.64 17.34 -10.44
C GLY A 288 1.68 16.86 -9.35
N VAL A 289 1.93 15.67 -8.78
CA VAL A 289 1.12 15.05 -7.73
C VAL A 289 1.97 14.71 -6.51
N PRO A 290 1.36 14.57 -5.32
CA PRO A 290 2.02 14.00 -4.15
C PRO A 290 2.36 12.51 -4.36
N VAL A 291 3.33 12.01 -3.56
CA VAL A 291 3.69 10.59 -3.51
C VAL A 291 3.48 10.03 -2.09
N TYR A 292 3.06 8.79 -2.01
CA TYR A 292 2.72 8.08 -0.78
C TYR A 292 3.30 6.67 -0.83
N CYS A 293 3.82 6.17 0.29
CA CYS A 293 4.23 4.77 0.43
C CYS A 293 3.10 3.98 1.12
N GLY A 294 2.26 3.30 0.33
CA GLY A 294 1.07 2.58 0.83
C GLY A 294 1.39 1.38 1.70
N GLU A 295 2.55 0.76 1.46
CA GLU A 295 3.03 -0.36 2.26
C GLU A 295 4.55 -0.35 2.39
N TYR A 296 5.03 -0.68 3.59
CA TYR A 296 6.43 -0.98 3.88
C TYR A 296 6.49 -1.75 5.20
N GLY A 297 7.51 -2.60 5.36
CA GLY A 297 7.61 -3.39 6.58
C GLY A 297 8.71 -4.45 6.51
N VAL A 298 8.89 -5.16 7.61
CA VAL A 298 9.84 -6.27 7.74
C VAL A 298 9.12 -7.43 8.39
N ILE A 299 9.29 -8.62 7.84
CA ILE A 299 8.67 -9.87 8.31
C ILE A 299 9.13 -10.24 9.74
N ASP A 300 8.28 -10.89 10.50
CA ASP A 300 8.53 -11.35 11.89
C ASP A 300 9.62 -12.44 12.01
N ARG A 301 10.16 -12.92 10.89
CA ARG A 301 11.27 -13.89 10.82
C ARG A 301 12.64 -13.24 10.64
N ALA A 302 12.68 -11.92 10.50
CA ALA A 302 13.92 -11.16 10.38
C ALA A 302 14.55 -10.91 11.76
N PRO A 303 15.91 -10.80 11.86
CA PRO A 303 16.56 -10.45 13.11
C PRO A 303 16.09 -9.09 13.63
N VAL A 304 15.68 -9.03 14.90
CA VAL A 304 15.09 -7.84 15.55
C VAL A 304 15.96 -6.59 15.41
N LYS A 305 17.29 -6.72 15.60
CA LYS A 305 18.23 -5.59 15.45
C LYS A 305 18.30 -5.09 14.00
N GLY A 306 18.25 -6.00 13.03
CA GLY A 306 18.22 -5.65 11.63
C GLY A 306 16.91 -4.96 11.24
N THR A 307 15.79 -5.45 11.80
CA THR A 307 14.47 -4.84 11.63
C THR A 307 14.45 -3.39 12.12
N GLU A 308 14.93 -3.13 13.33
CA GLU A 308 14.99 -1.76 13.89
C GLU A 308 15.89 -0.85 13.05
N ALA A 309 17.04 -1.35 12.59
CA ALA A 309 17.94 -0.58 11.74
C ALA A 309 17.30 -0.25 10.38
N TRP A 310 16.59 -1.20 9.76
CA TRP A 310 15.90 -0.99 8.50
C TRP A 310 14.80 0.08 8.62
N PHE A 311 13.98 0.01 9.68
CA PHE A 311 12.97 1.04 9.95
C PHE A 311 13.60 2.42 10.19
N ALA A 312 14.72 2.49 10.92
CA ALA A 312 15.43 3.74 11.12
C ALA A 312 15.90 4.37 9.79
N ASP A 313 16.45 3.55 8.89
CA ASP A 313 16.94 4.00 7.59
C ASP A 313 15.80 4.44 6.66
N VAL A 314 14.73 3.66 6.54
CA VAL A 314 13.59 4.02 5.67
C VAL A 314 12.89 5.29 6.16
N HIS A 315 12.68 5.43 7.49
CA HIS A 315 12.08 6.64 8.05
C HIS A 315 12.96 7.88 7.94
N LYS A 316 14.29 7.72 8.00
CA LYS A 316 15.21 8.81 7.69
C LYS A 316 14.99 9.31 6.25
N ILE A 317 14.82 8.39 5.30
CA ILE A 317 14.60 8.73 3.89
C ILE A 317 13.19 9.32 3.67
N PHE A 318 12.14 8.76 4.29
CA PHE A 318 10.79 9.32 4.20
C PHE A 318 10.75 10.77 4.71
N ARG A 319 11.44 11.08 5.81
CA ARG A 319 11.57 12.47 6.30
C ARG A 319 12.38 13.36 5.35
N GLU A 320 13.45 12.82 4.77
CA GLU A 320 14.30 13.54 3.81
C GLU A 320 13.51 13.99 2.57
N PHE A 321 12.64 13.13 2.03
CA PHE A 321 11.81 13.41 0.86
C PHE A 321 10.40 13.92 1.17
N GLY A 322 9.97 13.89 2.41
CA GLY A 322 8.62 14.29 2.82
C GLY A 322 7.54 13.31 2.36
N VAL A 323 7.82 12.00 2.34
CA VAL A 323 6.91 10.95 1.90
C VAL A 323 5.96 10.57 3.04
N GLY A 324 4.65 10.63 2.79
CA GLY A 324 3.65 10.01 3.64
C GLY A 324 3.64 8.48 3.47
N HIS A 325 3.28 7.76 4.53
CA HIS A 325 3.46 6.31 4.51
C HIS A 325 2.44 5.57 5.39
N ALA A 326 2.20 4.26 5.11
CA ALA A 326 1.48 3.35 6.00
C ALA A 326 2.24 2.03 6.17
N VAL A 327 2.59 1.70 7.42
CA VAL A 327 3.30 0.46 7.72
C VAL A 327 2.40 -0.77 7.51
N TRP A 328 2.94 -1.82 6.92
CA TRP A 328 2.32 -3.13 6.84
C TRP A 328 2.82 -3.98 8.01
N THR A 329 2.05 -4.39 9.05
CA THR A 329 0.62 -4.16 9.24
C THR A 329 0.30 -4.09 10.74
N TYR A 330 -0.94 -3.87 11.13
CA TYR A 330 -1.35 -3.77 12.54
C TYR A 330 -1.24 -5.11 13.26
N LYS A 331 -1.81 -6.18 12.69
CA LYS A 331 -2.02 -7.47 13.36
C LYS A 331 -1.81 -8.64 12.41
N GLU A 332 -1.22 -9.73 12.89
CA GLU A 332 -0.97 -10.97 12.12
C GLU A 332 -0.23 -10.74 10.79
N MET A 333 -0.54 -11.50 9.74
CA MET A 333 -0.01 -11.36 8.37
C MET A 333 1.51 -11.41 8.28
N ASP A 334 2.19 -12.09 9.22
CA ASP A 334 3.65 -12.21 9.33
C ASP A 334 4.41 -10.87 9.56
N PHE A 335 3.70 -9.73 9.62
CA PHE A 335 4.25 -8.39 9.79
C PHE A 335 3.58 -7.60 10.92
N GLY A 336 2.65 -8.21 11.66
CA GLY A 336 1.78 -7.51 12.60
C GLY A 336 2.54 -6.87 13.76
N LEU A 337 2.44 -5.55 13.90
CA LEU A 337 3.09 -4.81 14.99
C LEU A 337 2.62 -5.24 16.38
N THR A 338 1.44 -5.86 16.48
CA THR A 338 0.92 -6.40 17.77
C THR A 338 1.55 -7.72 18.17
N GLU A 339 2.29 -8.38 17.25
CA GLU A 339 2.85 -9.70 17.49
C GLU A 339 4.07 -9.68 18.45
N SER A 340 4.25 -10.76 19.20
CA SER A 340 5.28 -10.88 20.24
C SER A 340 6.72 -10.73 19.72
N HIS A 341 6.97 -11.01 18.44
CA HIS A 341 8.27 -10.79 17.80
C HIS A 341 8.77 -9.35 17.96
N TYR A 342 7.85 -8.38 17.96
CA TYR A 342 8.17 -6.96 18.05
C TYR A 342 8.16 -6.41 19.48
N ASP A 343 7.81 -7.19 20.52
CA ASP A 343 7.63 -6.70 21.89
C ASP A 343 8.80 -5.85 22.39
N GLY A 344 10.03 -6.29 22.12
CA GLY A 344 11.25 -5.58 22.56
C GLY A 344 11.54 -4.27 21.81
N ILE A 345 10.98 -4.07 20.63
CA ILE A 345 11.25 -2.90 19.77
C ILE A 345 9.99 -2.14 19.36
N ARG A 346 8.79 -2.64 19.65
CA ARG A 346 7.52 -2.02 19.22
C ARG A 346 7.44 -0.54 19.56
N ALA A 347 7.79 -0.14 20.79
CA ALA A 347 7.76 1.25 21.19
C ALA A 347 8.72 2.12 20.38
N SER A 348 9.93 1.61 20.09
CA SER A 348 10.91 2.28 19.21
C SER A 348 10.40 2.41 17.78
N LEU A 349 9.81 1.34 17.22
CA LEU A 349 9.24 1.36 15.88
C LEU A 349 8.08 2.36 15.76
N ILE A 350 7.11 2.32 16.69
CA ILE A 350 5.98 3.26 16.70
C ILE A 350 6.48 4.69 16.78
N LYS A 351 7.46 4.97 17.63
CA LYS A 351 8.07 6.29 17.73
C LYS A 351 8.67 6.75 16.40
N MET A 352 9.43 5.90 15.70
CA MET A 352 10.00 6.22 14.39
C MET A 352 8.93 6.53 13.33
N MET A 353 7.81 5.78 13.37
CA MET A 353 6.69 5.90 12.43
C MET A 353 5.83 7.14 12.67
N THR A 354 5.78 7.63 13.92
CA THR A 354 4.82 8.67 14.33
C THR A 354 5.47 10.00 14.71
N GLU A 355 6.80 10.11 14.74
CA GLU A 355 7.55 11.36 14.87
C GLU A 355 8.07 11.87 13.52
#